data_97e41b9e553066b18c441f9966b3876a
#
_entry.id   97e41b9e553066b18c441f9966b3876a
#
_cell.length_a   1.000
_cell.length_b   1.000
_cell.length_c   1.000
_cell.angle_alpha   90.00
_cell.angle_beta   90.00
_cell.angle_gamma   90.00
#
_symmetry.space_group_name_H-M   'P 1'
#
loop_
_entity.id
_entity.type
_entity.pdbx_description
1 polymer ?
#
loop_
_entity_poly.entity_id
_entity_poly.type
_entity_poly.pdbx_seq_one_letter_code
_entity_poly.pdbx_strand_id
1 'polypeptide(L)'
;MKELSDETVQLMSQFLTTEHFTLQGAKNATISEANGRLGHYLSIVGSSVVALAFVANVSGMGQVFFAFALVIFPILIVLGIVTMIRAIQIGIDYARLSQAINRVRRYYVEVTPQAEAFFSFPSFDDP
;
A
#
# COMPACT_ATOMS: atom_id res chain seq x y z
N MET A 1 15.93 34.99 -11.40
CA MET A 1 15.60 34.16 -10.22
C MET A 1 15.96 34.96 -8.97
N LYS A 2 14.98 35.14 -8.07
CA LYS A 2 15.24 35.78 -6.78
C LYS A 2 16.19 34.87 -6.00
N GLU A 3 17.40 35.35 -5.67
CA GLU A 3 18.25 34.65 -4.72
C GLU A 3 17.48 34.57 -3.41
N LEU A 4 17.10 33.34 -3.03
CA LEU A 4 16.52 33.09 -1.73
C LEU A 4 17.62 33.37 -0.68
N SER A 5 17.30 34.10 0.38
CA SER A 5 18.24 34.31 1.47
C SER A 5 18.63 32.95 2.08
N ASP A 6 19.85 32.83 2.59
CA ASP A 6 20.34 31.60 3.24
C ASP A 6 19.39 31.09 4.33
N GLU A 7 18.77 31.99 5.06
CA GLU A 7 17.76 31.67 6.08
C GLU A 7 16.51 31.03 5.48
N THR A 8 16.04 31.53 4.34
CA THR A 8 14.89 30.96 3.62
C THR A 8 15.20 29.55 3.10
N VAL A 9 16.41 29.34 2.59
CA VAL A 9 16.87 28.02 2.13
C VAL A 9 16.92 27.03 3.29
N GLN A 10 17.43 27.44 4.45
CA GLN A 10 17.47 26.59 5.65
C GLN A 10 16.07 26.20 6.12
N LEU A 11 15.14 27.16 6.20
CA LEU A 11 13.76 26.92 6.59
C LEU A 11 13.06 25.95 5.61
N MET A 12 13.22 26.18 4.31
CA MET A 12 12.66 25.28 3.30
C MET A 12 13.25 23.87 3.39
N SER A 13 14.55 23.75 3.64
CA SER A 13 15.20 22.44 3.80
C SER A 13 14.67 21.70 5.02
N GLN A 14 14.41 22.38 6.12
CA GLN A 14 13.82 21.80 7.33
C GLN A 14 12.37 21.33 7.09
N PHE A 15 11.54 22.16 6.45
CA PHE A 15 10.17 21.78 6.11
C PHE A 15 10.13 20.59 5.17
N LEU A 16 10.97 20.56 4.14
CA LEU A 16 11.03 19.47 3.17
C LEU A 16 11.60 18.19 3.77
N THR A 17 12.52 18.27 4.72
CA THR A 17 13.00 17.11 5.47
C THR A 17 11.86 16.49 6.28
N THR A 18 11.08 17.31 6.99
CA THR A 18 9.90 16.87 7.74
C THR A 18 8.86 16.26 6.79
N GLU A 19 8.58 16.89 5.66
CA GLU A 19 7.67 16.39 4.63
C GLU A 19 8.14 15.04 4.09
N HIS A 20 9.43 14.90 3.79
CA HIS A 20 10.01 13.64 3.32
C HIS A 20 9.79 12.49 4.32
N PHE A 21 10.06 12.72 5.60
CA PHE A 21 9.82 11.71 6.64
C PHE A 21 8.34 11.37 6.79
N THR A 22 7.47 12.37 6.72
CA THR A 22 6.02 12.17 6.79
C THR A 22 5.52 11.34 5.60
N LEU A 23 6.00 11.63 4.39
CA LEU A 23 5.66 10.88 3.17
C LEU A 23 6.17 9.44 3.22
N GLN A 24 7.38 9.21 3.71
CA GLN A 24 7.93 7.86 3.90
C GLN A 24 7.12 7.08 4.94
N GLY A 25 6.72 7.72 6.04
CA GLY A 25 5.84 7.12 7.04
C GLY A 25 4.48 6.73 6.46
N ALA A 26 3.86 7.61 5.68
CA ALA A 26 2.60 7.35 5.00
C ALA A 26 2.72 6.20 3.99
N LYS A 27 3.83 6.14 3.22
CA LYS A 27 4.11 5.07 2.28
C LYS A 27 4.24 3.71 2.98
N ASN A 28 4.97 3.66 4.10
CA ASN A 28 5.12 2.45 4.89
C ASN A 28 3.78 2.00 5.50
N ALA A 29 2.97 2.93 5.99
CA ALA A 29 1.62 2.64 6.50
C ALA A 29 0.72 2.06 5.40
N THR A 30 0.81 2.57 4.18
CA THR A 30 0.06 2.07 3.01
C THR A 30 0.43 0.62 2.69
N ILE A 31 1.72 0.28 2.69
CA ILE A 31 2.19 -1.10 2.49
C ILE A 31 1.69 -2.02 3.61
N SER A 32 1.79 -1.56 4.85
CA SER A 32 1.32 -2.33 6.03
C SER A 32 -0.19 -2.59 5.96
N GLU A 33 -0.98 -1.60 5.55
CA GLU A 33 -2.42 -1.77 5.35
C GLU A 33 -2.72 -2.81 4.26
N ALA A 34 -2.02 -2.76 3.13
CA ALA A 34 -2.19 -3.74 2.04
C ALA A 34 -1.89 -5.16 2.51
N ASN A 35 -0.78 -5.36 3.20
CA ASN A 35 -0.38 -6.66 3.73
C ASN A 35 -1.37 -7.17 4.79
N GLY A 36 -1.85 -6.29 5.67
CA GLY A 36 -2.84 -6.63 6.68
C GLY A 36 -4.16 -7.10 6.06
N ARG A 37 -4.68 -6.38 5.08
CA ARG A 37 -5.94 -6.74 4.39
C ARG A 37 -5.81 -8.05 3.64
N LEU A 38 -4.72 -8.26 2.92
CA LEU A 38 -4.46 -9.51 2.22
C LEU A 38 -4.34 -10.68 3.20
N GLY A 39 -3.61 -10.49 4.31
CA GLY A 39 -3.46 -11.48 5.36
C GLY A 39 -4.81 -11.88 5.98
N HIS A 40 -5.68 -10.91 6.28
CA HIS A 40 -7.02 -11.18 6.79
C HIS A 40 -7.87 -11.95 5.78
N TYR A 41 -7.85 -11.57 4.51
CA TYR A 41 -8.60 -12.30 3.48
C TYR A 41 -8.11 -13.75 3.34
N LEU A 42 -6.80 -13.97 3.28
CA LEU A 42 -6.23 -15.31 3.21
C LEU A 42 -6.56 -16.15 4.44
N SER A 43 -6.60 -15.56 5.63
CA SER A 43 -7.01 -16.25 6.86
C SER A 43 -8.48 -16.67 6.82
N ILE A 44 -9.36 -15.81 6.30
CA ILE A 44 -10.78 -16.13 6.14
C ILE A 44 -10.97 -17.27 5.12
N VAL A 45 -10.29 -17.20 3.98
CA VAL A 45 -10.33 -18.26 2.97
C VAL A 45 -9.82 -19.58 3.55
N GLY A 46 -8.66 -19.56 4.22
CA GLY A 46 -8.08 -20.75 4.85
C GLY A 46 -9.01 -21.37 5.90
N SER A 47 -9.58 -20.56 6.78
CA SER A 47 -10.55 -21.02 7.79
C SER A 47 -11.81 -21.60 7.15
N SER A 48 -12.28 -21.00 6.06
CA SER A 48 -13.47 -21.48 5.33
C SER A 48 -13.21 -22.84 4.67
N VAL A 49 -12.01 -23.04 4.11
CA VAL A 49 -11.63 -24.34 3.51
C VAL A 49 -11.55 -25.42 4.60
N VAL A 50 -10.98 -25.11 5.76
CA VAL A 50 -10.94 -26.04 6.90
C VAL A 50 -12.34 -26.39 7.39
N ALA A 51 -13.23 -25.39 7.51
CA ALA A 51 -14.62 -25.61 7.91
C ALA A 51 -15.37 -26.49 6.88
N LEU A 52 -15.19 -26.23 5.58
CA LEU A 52 -15.79 -27.05 4.52
C LEU A 52 -15.27 -28.49 4.55
N ALA A 53 -13.97 -28.69 4.77
CA ALA A 53 -13.38 -30.02 4.89
C ALA A 53 -13.94 -30.77 6.11
N PHE A 54 -14.13 -30.08 7.23
CA PHE A 54 -14.73 -30.66 8.42
C PHE A 54 -16.20 -31.08 8.17
N VAL A 55 -17.01 -30.21 7.57
CA VAL A 55 -18.40 -30.51 7.22
C VAL A 55 -18.49 -31.68 6.25
N ALA A 56 -17.61 -31.71 5.24
CA ALA A 56 -17.54 -32.83 4.29
C ALA A 56 -17.24 -34.15 4.97
N ASN A 57 -16.33 -34.15 5.94
CA ASN A 57 -15.95 -35.36 6.68
C ASN A 57 -17.10 -35.88 7.58
N VAL A 58 -17.82 -34.97 8.24
CA VAL A 58 -18.91 -35.34 9.15
C VAL A 58 -20.20 -35.69 8.41
N SER A 59 -20.55 -34.95 7.35
CA SER A 59 -21.80 -35.14 6.58
C SER A 59 -21.66 -36.01 5.32
N GLY A 60 -20.45 -36.42 4.98
CA GLY A 60 -20.20 -37.28 3.81
C GLY A 60 -20.50 -36.60 2.50
N MET A 61 -20.23 -35.32 2.32
CA MET A 61 -20.51 -34.54 1.09
C MET A 61 -21.99 -34.53 0.68
N GLY A 62 -22.88 -34.64 1.65
CA GLY A 62 -24.32 -34.65 1.43
C GLY A 62 -24.94 -33.25 1.31
N GLN A 63 -26.26 -33.18 1.48
CA GLN A 63 -27.04 -31.93 1.37
C GLN A 63 -26.54 -30.82 2.30
N VAL A 64 -26.08 -31.15 3.52
CA VAL A 64 -25.55 -30.21 4.48
C VAL A 64 -24.26 -29.54 3.97
N PHE A 65 -23.38 -30.32 3.35
CA PHE A 65 -22.15 -29.79 2.75
C PHE A 65 -22.46 -28.78 1.63
N PHE A 66 -23.35 -29.13 0.71
CA PHE A 66 -23.73 -28.25 -0.40
C PHE A 66 -24.44 -26.98 0.09
N ALA A 67 -25.32 -27.08 1.09
CA ALA A 67 -25.97 -25.93 1.69
C ALA A 67 -24.95 -24.99 2.33
N PHE A 68 -23.99 -25.52 3.07
CA PHE A 68 -22.93 -24.76 3.72
C PHE A 68 -22.01 -24.09 2.69
N ALA A 69 -21.62 -24.81 1.64
CA ALA A 69 -20.81 -24.28 0.54
C ALA A 69 -21.53 -23.15 -0.20
N LEU A 70 -22.84 -23.30 -0.45
CA LEU A 70 -23.65 -22.30 -1.14
C LEU A 70 -23.75 -20.98 -0.34
N VAL A 71 -23.62 -21.02 0.96
CA VAL A 71 -23.59 -19.82 1.80
C VAL A 71 -22.17 -19.21 1.82
N ILE A 72 -21.15 -20.04 2.00
CA ILE A 72 -19.77 -19.56 2.18
C ILE A 72 -19.18 -18.98 0.88
N PHE A 73 -19.37 -19.62 -0.27
CA PHE A 73 -18.78 -19.17 -1.52
C PHE A 73 -19.20 -17.76 -1.94
N PRO A 74 -20.48 -17.37 -1.92
CA PRO A 74 -20.87 -15.99 -2.22
C PRO A 74 -20.24 -14.98 -1.27
N ILE A 75 -20.15 -15.30 0.01
CA ILE A 75 -19.52 -14.42 1.01
C ILE A 75 -18.03 -14.23 0.68
N LEU A 76 -17.31 -15.29 0.37
CA LEU A 76 -15.89 -15.22 -0.01
C LEU A 76 -15.68 -14.42 -1.30
N ILE A 77 -16.57 -14.56 -2.27
CA ILE A 77 -16.52 -13.81 -3.54
C ILE A 77 -16.69 -12.32 -3.26
N VAL A 78 -17.70 -11.93 -2.48
CA VAL A 78 -17.95 -10.52 -2.13
C VAL A 78 -16.76 -9.94 -1.36
N LEU A 79 -16.25 -10.66 -0.36
CA LEU A 79 -15.06 -10.23 0.39
C LEU A 79 -13.82 -10.11 -0.51
N GLY A 80 -13.65 -11.03 -1.46
CA GLY A 80 -12.57 -11.00 -2.44
C GLY A 80 -12.65 -9.77 -3.34
N ILE A 81 -13.83 -9.43 -3.84
CA ILE A 81 -14.05 -8.24 -4.67
C ILE A 81 -13.76 -6.96 -3.86
N VAL A 82 -14.27 -6.85 -2.64
CA VAL A 82 -14.01 -5.71 -1.77
C VAL A 82 -12.51 -5.56 -1.48
N THR A 83 -11.84 -6.67 -1.18
CA THR A 83 -10.39 -6.69 -0.93
C THR A 83 -9.61 -6.26 -2.17
N MET A 84 -10.01 -6.72 -3.36
CA MET A 84 -9.40 -6.35 -4.63
C MET A 84 -9.55 -4.85 -4.93
N ILE A 85 -10.76 -4.30 -4.78
CA ILE A 85 -11.01 -2.86 -4.97
C ILE A 85 -10.12 -2.05 -4.04
N ARG A 86 -10.03 -2.44 -2.78
CA ARG A 86 -9.20 -1.75 -1.80
C ARG A 86 -7.71 -1.86 -2.12
N ALA A 87 -7.25 -3.01 -2.60
CA ALA A 87 -5.87 -3.19 -3.03
C ALA A 87 -5.50 -2.26 -4.19
N ILE A 88 -6.40 -2.04 -5.14
CA ILE A 88 -6.21 -1.08 -6.25
C ILE A 88 -6.11 0.35 -5.71
N GLN A 89 -6.98 0.76 -4.79
CA GLN A 89 -6.93 2.08 -4.16
C GLN A 89 -5.60 2.30 -3.43
N ILE A 90 -5.15 1.32 -2.67
CA ILE A 90 -3.85 1.36 -1.98
C ILE A 90 -2.70 1.49 -2.98
N GLY A 91 -2.76 0.79 -4.11
CA GLY A 91 -1.76 0.91 -5.18
C GLY A 91 -1.69 2.33 -5.76
N ILE A 92 -2.83 2.98 -5.96
CA ILE A 92 -2.90 4.37 -6.43
C ILE A 92 -2.32 5.33 -5.39
N ASP A 93 -2.67 5.15 -4.11
CA ASP A 93 -2.16 5.99 -3.02
C ASP A 93 -0.64 5.83 -2.88
N TYR A 94 -0.12 4.60 -3.00
CA TYR A 94 1.31 4.33 -3.02
C TYR A 94 2.03 5.06 -4.17
N ALA A 95 1.47 5.04 -5.37
CA ALA A 95 2.04 5.73 -6.53
C ALA A 95 2.07 7.26 -6.30
N ARG A 96 0.98 7.84 -5.77
CA ARG A 96 0.90 9.27 -5.44
C ARG A 96 1.93 9.68 -4.40
N LEU A 97 2.11 8.87 -3.34
CA LEU A 97 3.12 9.12 -2.31
C LEU A 97 4.54 9.04 -2.87
N SER A 98 4.80 8.09 -3.77
CA SER A 98 6.10 7.98 -4.44
C SER A 98 6.40 9.21 -5.30
N GLN A 99 5.42 9.72 -6.05
CA GLN A 99 5.56 10.96 -6.82
C GLN A 99 5.81 12.18 -5.92
N ALA A 100 5.12 12.26 -4.78
CA ALA A 100 5.34 13.33 -3.81
C ALA A 100 6.77 13.30 -3.24
N ILE A 101 7.30 12.11 -2.91
CA ILE A 101 8.68 11.92 -2.46
C ILE A 101 9.68 12.35 -3.54
N ASN A 102 9.42 12.01 -4.80
CA ASN A 102 10.30 12.40 -5.92
C ASN A 102 10.34 13.93 -6.11
N ARG A 103 9.22 14.64 -5.89
CA ARG A 103 9.20 16.11 -5.92
C ARG A 103 10.09 16.72 -4.83
N VAL A 104 10.07 16.17 -3.63
CA VAL A 104 10.95 16.63 -2.53
C VAL A 104 12.42 16.37 -2.87
N ARG A 105 12.74 15.19 -3.42
CA ARG A 105 14.11 14.88 -3.89
C ARG A 105 14.59 15.83 -4.96
N ARG A 106 13.72 16.16 -5.92
CA ARG A 106 14.03 17.11 -6.98
C ARG A 106 14.46 18.46 -6.45
N TYR A 107 13.78 18.98 -5.43
CA TYR A 107 14.18 20.21 -4.77
C TYR A 107 15.62 20.10 -4.22
N TYR A 108 15.96 19.01 -3.55
CA TYR A 108 17.32 18.83 -3.01
C TYR A 108 18.38 18.78 -4.10
N VAL A 109 18.09 18.15 -5.24
CA VAL A 109 19.00 18.12 -6.39
C VAL A 109 19.18 19.52 -6.99
N GLU A 110 18.12 20.31 -7.08
CA GLU A 110 18.18 21.70 -7.59
C GLU A 110 19.01 22.61 -6.68
N VAL A 111 18.92 22.43 -5.36
CA VAL A 111 19.67 23.24 -4.37
C VAL A 111 21.11 22.74 -4.22
N THR A 112 21.32 21.44 -4.31
CA THR A 112 22.65 20.81 -4.15
C THR A 112 22.84 19.73 -5.21
N PRO A 113 23.32 20.10 -6.43
CA PRO A 113 23.45 19.14 -7.54
C PRO A 113 24.33 17.93 -7.21
N GLN A 114 25.32 18.09 -6.31
CA GLN A 114 26.18 17.00 -5.88
C GLN A 114 25.44 15.89 -5.09
N ALA A 115 24.27 16.21 -4.56
CA ALA A 115 23.45 15.23 -3.83
C ALA A 115 22.82 14.16 -4.75
N GLU A 116 22.72 14.45 -6.05
CA GLU A 116 22.16 13.49 -7.02
C GLU A 116 22.93 12.17 -7.04
N ALA A 117 24.25 12.22 -6.89
CA ALA A 117 25.10 11.03 -6.87
C ALA A 117 24.84 10.09 -5.68
N PHE A 118 24.20 10.59 -4.61
CA PHE A 118 23.88 9.83 -3.40
C PHE A 118 22.45 9.26 -3.40
N PHE A 119 21.61 9.65 -4.37
CA PHE A 119 20.28 9.08 -4.50
C PHE A 119 20.31 7.77 -5.29
N SER A 120 19.79 6.70 -4.71
CA SER A 120 19.74 5.37 -5.32
C SER A 120 18.70 5.26 -6.46
N PHE A 121 17.77 6.21 -6.53
CA PHE A 121 16.70 6.24 -7.53
C PHE A 121 16.66 7.62 -8.21
N PRO A 122 16.26 7.69 -9.48
CA PRO A 122 16.12 8.96 -10.19
C PRO A 122 15.13 9.88 -9.48
N SER A 123 15.40 11.19 -9.55
CA SER A 123 14.54 12.24 -9.00
C SER A 123 13.37 12.61 -9.92
N PHE A 124 13.31 12.02 -11.10
CA PHE A 124 12.27 12.23 -12.10
C PHE A 124 11.32 11.03 -12.11
N ASP A 125 10.03 11.32 -12.28
CA ASP A 125 9.04 10.29 -12.57
C ASP A 125 9.28 9.86 -14.02
N ASP A 126 9.75 8.64 -14.21
CA ASP A 126 9.79 8.03 -15.54
C ASP A 126 8.35 7.68 -15.93
N PRO A 127 7.94 7.96 -17.18
CA PRO A 127 6.58 7.66 -17.65
C PRO A 127 6.28 6.17 -17.72
#